data_add0ffbb2668314ca074ec8fcd3db5cb
#
_entry.id   add0ffbb2668314ca074ec8fcd3db5cb
#
_cell.length_a   1.000
_cell.length_b   1.000
_cell.length_c   1.000
_cell.angle_alpha   90.00
_cell.angle_beta   90.00
_cell.angle_gamma   90.00
#
_symmetry.space_group_name_H-M   'P 1'
#
loop_
_entity.id
_entity.type
_entity.pdbx_description
1 polymer ?
#
loop_
_entity_poly.entity_id
_entity_poly.type
_entity_poly.pdbx_seq_one_letter_code
_entity_poly.pdbx_strand_id
1 'polypeptide(L)'
;DRSPSRGLGDVYKRQAGDSASYYEENGEFHFDVGTINIIVLTNVSLEPGTLANGLVTATEAKTVALNNLRIPSQFSNGFATGTGTDGIAIFSNMESKNRLSNAGKHSKLGELIAKCVIESISEAIKRQVWITKESQCSDLARLRRYDLDINEFYSNIGDDKEEFIKSLQEAARKQENVAVTTSILHLIDEVENDLLDKKVAYNLAASILENNCKDYCIQKLLEFWINKFLS
;
A
#
# COMPACT_ATOMS: atom_id res chain seq x y z
N ASP A 1 -11.25 -10.00 25.41
CA ASP A 1 -9.99 -9.52 26.00
C ASP A 1 -8.89 -9.64 24.95
N ARG A 2 -8.66 -8.54 24.24
CA ARG A 2 -7.61 -8.49 23.20
C ARG A 2 -6.36 -7.92 23.86
N SER A 3 -5.58 -8.81 24.48
CA SER A 3 -4.23 -8.48 24.90
C SER A 3 -3.42 -8.05 23.68
N PRO A 4 -2.85 -6.84 23.62
CA PRO A 4 -2.00 -6.46 22.53
C PRO A 4 -0.80 -7.40 22.48
N SER A 5 -0.60 -8.07 21.35
CA SER A 5 0.64 -8.78 21.14
C SER A 5 1.76 -7.74 21.18
N ARG A 6 2.73 -7.90 22.09
CA ARG A 6 3.93 -7.09 22.14
C ARG A 6 4.84 -7.49 20.97
N GLY A 7 4.44 -7.08 19.77
CA GLY A 7 5.37 -7.02 18.66
C GLY A 7 6.25 -5.79 18.85
N LEU A 8 7.52 -5.91 18.58
CA LEU A 8 8.41 -4.76 18.43
C LEU A 8 7.85 -3.92 17.27
N GLY A 9 7.09 -2.87 17.62
CA GLY A 9 6.59 -1.92 16.65
C GLY A 9 7.77 -1.16 16.08
N ASP A 10 8.05 -1.38 14.81
CA ASP A 10 9.11 -0.67 14.13
C ASP A 10 8.69 0.75 13.85
N VAL A 11 9.26 1.67 14.59
CA VAL A 11 9.15 3.13 14.43
C VAL A 11 10.03 3.64 13.27
N TYR A 12 10.57 2.77 12.43
CA TYR A 12 11.52 3.15 11.39
C TYR A 12 10.85 3.32 10.03
N LYS A 13 10.89 4.54 9.53
CA LYS A 13 10.50 4.85 8.14
C LYS A 13 11.30 3.97 7.16
N ARG A 14 10.62 3.37 6.19
CA ARG A 14 11.19 2.59 5.07
C ARG A 14 11.74 1.20 5.40
N GLN A 15 11.13 0.47 6.33
CA GLN A 15 11.50 -0.92 6.58
C GLN A 15 10.51 -1.92 5.93
N ALA A 16 10.98 -3.15 5.72
CA ALA A 16 10.18 -4.26 5.20
C ALA A 16 9.06 -4.73 6.18
N GLY A 17 8.75 -3.98 7.20
CA GLY A 17 7.75 -4.24 8.20
C GLY A 17 6.76 -3.09 8.39
N ASP A 18 6.62 -2.20 7.41
CA ASP A 18 5.68 -1.07 7.49
C ASP A 18 4.25 -1.55 7.74
N SER A 19 3.63 -1.04 8.79
CA SER A 19 2.29 -1.43 9.22
C SER A 19 1.22 -0.50 8.68
N ALA A 20 0.05 -1.07 8.40
CA ALA A 20 -1.15 -0.35 7.99
C ALA A 20 -2.11 -0.04 9.16
N SER A 21 -1.85 -0.54 10.38
CA SER A 21 -2.90 -0.52 11.39
C SER A 21 -2.46 -0.40 12.85
N TYR A 22 -1.18 -0.34 13.15
CA TYR A 22 -0.73 -0.39 14.53
C TYR A 22 0.70 0.13 14.66
N TYR A 23 0.95 0.95 15.69
CA TYR A 23 2.29 1.42 16.05
C TYR A 23 2.41 1.69 17.56
N GLU A 24 3.64 1.71 18.06
CA GLU A 24 4.00 2.07 19.42
C GLU A 24 4.77 3.41 19.39
N GLU A 25 4.32 4.38 20.16
CA GLU A 25 4.99 5.66 20.34
C GLU A 25 5.09 6.01 21.82
N ASN A 26 6.30 6.30 22.33
CA ASN A 26 6.56 6.64 23.72
C ASN A 26 6.05 5.61 24.75
N GLY A 27 5.97 4.34 24.38
CA GLY A 27 5.43 3.26 25.20
C GLY A 27 3.90 3.15 25.21
N GLU A 28 3.21 3.96 24.42
CA GLU A 28 1.77 3.89 24.19
C GLU A 28 1.47 3.22 22.86
N PHE A 29 0.43 2.37 22.84
CA PHE A 29 0.01 1.65 21.64
C PHE A 29 -1.15 2.36 20.97
N HIS A 30 -0.96 2.69 19.70
CA HIS A 30 -1.98 3.27 18.84
C HIS A 30 -2.50 2.22 17.88
N PHE A 31 -3.82 1.99 17.89
CA PHE A 31 -4.45 0.94 17.10
C PHE A 31 -5.41 1.54 16.08
N ASP A 32 -5.16 1.25 14.82
CA ASP A 32 -6.20 1.27 13.82
C ASP A 32 -6.78 -0.15 13.63
N VAL A 33 -8.03 -0.25 13.21
CA VAL A 33 -8.72 -1.53 13.09
C VAL A 33 -8.17 -2.30 11.90
N GLY A 34 -7.46 -3.39 12.16
CA GLY A 34 -7.05 -4.30 11.09
C GLY A 34 -6.03 -5.34 11.53
N THR A 35 -6.27 -6.58 11.13
CA THR A 35 -5.37 -7.73 11.28
C THR A 35 -5.56 -8.61 10.06
N ILE A 36 -4.48 -9.10 9.48
CA ILE A 36 -4.54 -10.05 8.37
C ILE A 36 -4.17 -11.43 8.88
N ASN A 37 -5.18 -12.29 9.05
CA ASN A 37 -4.97 -13.70 9.37
C ASN A 37 -5.15 -14.56 8.12
N ILE A 38 -4.13 -15.32 7.76
CA ILE A 38 -4.10 -16.17 6.57
C ILE A 38 -4.04 -17.62 6.99
N ILE A 39 -5.00 -18.42 6.52
CA ILE A 39 -5.02 -19.86 6.67
C ILE A 39 -4.94 -20.49 5.29
N VAL A 40 -3.86 -21.21 5.03
CA VAL A 40 -3.66 -21.96 3.77
C VAL A 40 -3.89 -23.44 4.05
N LEU A 41 -4.86 -24.02 3.37
CA LEU A 41 -5.15 -25.46 3.44
C LEU A 41 -4.68 -26.13 2.13
N THR A 42 -3.82 -27.13 2.25
CA THR A 42 -3.37 -27.90 1.08
C THR A 42 -3.93 -29.33 1.13
N ASN A 43 -4.27 -29.89 -0.02
CA ASN A 43 -4.74 -31.26 -0.17
C ASN A 43 -3.60 -32.27 -0.41
N VAL A 44 -2.36 -31.84 -0.21
CA VAL A 44 -1.15 -32.62 -0.41
C VAL A 44 -0.38 -32.80 0.89
N SER A 45 0.43 -33.84 0.98
CA SER A 45 1.33 -34.07 2.12
C SER A 45 2.62 -33.25 1.91
N LEU A 46 2.98 -32.45 2.91
CA LEU A 46 4.16 -31.57 2.87
C LEU A 46 5.08 -31.89 4.06
N GLU A 47 6.37 -31.91 3.78
CA GLU A 47 7.39 -32.00 4.83
C GLU A 47 7.54 -30.68 5.60
N PRO A 48 8.07 -30.69 6.84
CA PRO A 48 8.24 -29.47 7.64
C PRO A 48 8.98 -28.34 6.93
N GLY A 49 10.05 -28.66 6.19
CA GLY A 49 10.78 -27.67 5.38
C GLY A 49 9.96 -27.06 4.25
N THR A 50 9.07 -27.87 3.66
CA THR A 50 8.14 -27.40 2.60
C THR A 50 7.05 -26.50 3.18
N LEU A 51 6.54 -26.79 4.38
CA LEU A 51 5.62 -25.90 5.10
C LEU A 51 6.27 -24.55 5.39
N ALA A 52 7.51 -24.54 5.88
CA ALA A 52 8.27 -23.30 6.12
C ALA A 52 8.44 -22.49 4.82
N ASN A 53 8.76 -23.15 3.70
CA ASN A 53 8.84 -22.51 2.38
C ASN A 53 7.48 -21.90 1.94
N GLY A 54 6.40 -22.59 2.23
CA GLY A 54 5.04 -22.10 1.96
C GLY A 54 4.69 -20.86 2.77
N LEU A 55 5.13 -20.78 4.06
CA LEU A 55 4.95 -19.57 4.87
C LEU A 55 5.65 -18.36 4.25
N VAL A 56 6.89 -18.53 3.77
CA VAL A 56 7.61 -17.44 3.07
C VAL A 56 6.81 -16.99 1.85
N THR A 57 6.37 -17.94 1.01
CA THR A 57 5.58 -17.62 -0.19
C THR A 57 4.27 -16.90 0.14
N ALA A 58 3.56 -17.34 1.18
CA ALA A 58 2.32 -16.70 1.61
C ALA A 58 2.56 -15.28 2.16
N THR A 59 3.65 -15.07 2.90
CA THR A 59 4.03 -13.75 3.43
C THR A 59 4.35 -12.78 2.29
N GLU A 60 5.13 -13.19 1.31
CA GLU A 60 5.44 -12.38 0.14
C GLU A 60 4.18 -12.07 -0.68
N ALA A 61 3.30 -13.04 -0.86
CA ALA A 61 2.02 -12.87 -1.55
C ALA A 61 1.09 -11.86 -0.84
N LYS A 62 1.09 -11.87 0.50
CA LYS A 62 0.39 -10.85 1.31
C LYS A 62 0.88 -9.44 0.95
N THR A 63 2.17 -9.24 0.96
CA THR A 63 2.79 -7.94 0.63
C THR A 63 2.43 -7.51 -0.79
N VAL A 64 2.46 -8.43 -1.75
CA VAL A 64 2.04 -8.14 -3.13
C VAL A 64 0.58 -7.72 -3.21
N ALA A 65 -0.32 -8.36 -2.45
CA ALA A 65 -1.74 -8.00 -2.42
C ALA A 65 -1.95 -6.55 -1.93
N LEU A 66 -1.27 -6.15 -0.84
CA LEU A 66 -1.33 -4.80 -0.30
C LEU A 66 -0.75 -3.77 -1.27
N ASN A 67 0.39 -4.08 -1.88
CA ASN A 67 1.01 -3.22 -2.89
C ASN A 67 0.13 -3.05 -4.15
N ASN A 68 -0.51 -4.12 -4.63
CA ASN A 68 -1.43 -4.05 -5.77
C ASN A 68 -2.63 -3.12 -5.51
N LEU A 69 -3.08 -3.07 -4.27
CA LEU A 69 -4.15 -2.18 -3.80
C LEU A 69 -3.63 -0.80 -3.36
N ARG A 70 -2.31 -0.57 -3.42
CA ARG A 70 -1.70 0.69 -3.00
C ARG A 70 -2.08 1.10 -1.58
N ILE A 71 -2.13 0.13 -0.65
CA ILE A 71 -2.42 0.41 0.76
C ILE A 71 -1.28 1.25 1.35
N PRO A 72 -1.57 2.45 1.89
CA PRO A 72 -0.52 3.30 2.47
C PRO A 72 0.05 2.71 3.74
N SER A 73 1.33 2.94 4.00
CA SER A 73 1.92 2.74 5.32
C SER A 73 1.47 3.84 6.29
N GLN A 74 1.36 3.51 7.58
CA GLN A 74 1.12 4.49 8.64
C GLN A 74 2.43 5.16 9.12
N PHE A 75 3.59 4.64 8.72
CA PHE A 75 4.90 5.06 9.24
C PHE A 75 5.82 5.67 8.20
N SER A 76 5.50 5.53 6.93
CA SER A 76 6.32 6.04 5.83
C SER A 76 5.45 6.52 4.68
N ASN A 77 6.06 7.22 3.74
CA ASN A 77 5.41 7.57 2.49
C ASN A 77 5.29 6.37 1.53
N GLY A 78 5.69 5.18 1.96
CA GLY A 78 5.62 3.94 1.20
C GLY A 78 4.27 3.23 1.29
N PHE A 79 4.28 1.94 0.90
CA PHE A 79 3.12 1.07 0.98
C PHE A 79 3.27 0.08 2.13
N ALA A 80 2.16 -0.26 2.78
CA ALA A 80 2.15 -1.24 3.84
C ALA A 80 2.55 -2.64 3.33
N THR A 81 3.26 -3.39 4.16
CA THR A 81 3.65 -4.78 3.91
C THR A 81 2.82 -5.78 4.72
N GLY A 82 2.06 -5.27 5.68
CA GLY A 82 1.21 -6.04 6.57
C GLY A 82 0.53 -5.15 7.61
N THR A 83 0.11 -5.75 8.70
CA THR A 83 -0.36 -5.07 9.91
C THR A 83 0.48 -5.49 11.11
N GLY A 84 0.39 -4.79 12.24
CA GLY A 84 1.17 -5.11 13.44
C GLY A 84 0.86 -6.47 14.07
N THR A 85 -0.24 -7.11 13.71
CA THR A 85 -0.75 -8.35 14.34
C THR A 85 -1.05 -9.48 13.35
N ASP A 86 -0.42 -9.47 12.17
CA ASP A 86 -0.64 -10.50 11.15
C ASP A 86 -0.30 -11.91 11.63
N GLY A 87 -1.10 -12.89 11.21
CA GLY A 87 -0.87 -14.30 11.46
C GLY A 87 -0.98 -15.14 10.18
N ILE A 88 -0.08 -16.13 10.03
CA ILE A 88 -0.11 -17.05 8.89
C ILE A 88 0.02 -18.49 9.38
N ALA A 89 -0.88 -19.37 8.94
CA ALA A 89 -0.82 -20.79 9.19
C ALA A 89 -0.99 -21.58 7.87
N ILE A 90 -0.20 -22.64 7.70
CA ILE A 90 -0.31 -23.56 6.56
C ILE A 90 -0.56 -24.98 7.09
N PHE A 91 -1.56 -25.63 6.54
CA PHE A 91 -1.94 -26.99 6.87
C PHE A 91 -1.73 -27.90 5.66
N SER A 92 -1.20 -29.08 5.93
CA SER A 92 -0.99 -30.13 4.95
C SER A 92 -1.87 -31.34 5.24
N ASN A 93 -2.36 -32.01 4.21
CA ASN A 93 -3.07 -33.26 4.37
C ASN A 93 -2.07 -34.43 4.45
N MET A 94 -1.79 -34.88 5.67
CA MET A 94 -0.83 -35.96 5.93
C MET A 94 -1.29 -37.33 5.38
N GLU A 95 -2.58 -37.53 5.11
CA GLU A 95 -3.14 -38.76 4.54
C GLU A 95 -3.03 -38.79 3.01
N SER A 96 -2.66 -37.67 2.39
CA SER A 96 -2.52 -37.58 0.94
C SER A 96 -1.40 -38.47 0.43
N LYS A 97 -1.69 -39.26 -0.61
CA LYS A 97 -0.67 -40.02 -1.34
C LYS A 97 0.23 -39.10 -2.18
N ASN A 98 -0.21 -37.91 -2.48
CA ASN A 98 0.53 -36.91 -3.23
C ASN A 98 1.44 -36.11 -2.29
N ARG A 99 2.75 -36.37 -2.37
CA ARG A 99 3.75 -35.71 -1.52
C ARG A 99 4.52 -34.70 -2.36
N LEU A 100 4.65 -33.49 -1.85
CA LEU A 100 5.41 -32.44 -2.49
C LEU A 100 6.51 -31.92 -1.55
N SER A 101 7.69 -31.69 -2.09
CA SER A 101 8.89 -31.25 -1.35
C SER A 101 9.25 -29.78 -1.59
N ASN A 102 8.42 -29.04 -2.33
CA ASN A 102 8.68 -27.63 -2.64
C ASN A 102 7.38 -26.82 -2.69
N ALA A 103 7.32 -25.75 -1.93
CA ALA A 103 6.25 -24.75 -1.93
C ALA A 103 6.77 -23.32 -2.22
N GLY A 104 8.01 -23.21 -2.68
CA GLY A 104 8.63 -21.94 -3.08
C GLY A 104 8.13 -21.45 -4.45
N LYS A 105 8.53 -20.25 -4.82
CA LYS A 105 8.05 -19.51 -6.01
C LYS A 105 8.22 -20.23 -7.35
N HIS A 106 9.18 -21.15 -7.46
CA HIS A 106 9.42 -21.93 -8.68
C HIS A 106 8.58 -23.22 -8.77
N SER A 107 7.79 -23.53 -7.74
CA SER A 107 6.94 -24.71 -7.74
C SER A 107 5.51 -24.37 -8.09
N LYS A 108 4.77 -25.33 -8.65
CA LYS A 108 3.34 -25.14 -8.94
C LYS A 108 2.52 -24.92 -7.67
N LEU A 109 2.91 -25.57 -6.56
CA LEU A 109 2.27 -25.34 -5.26
C LEU A 109 2.49 -23.91 -4.77
N GLY A 110 3.72 -23.40 -4.84
CA GLY A 110 4.02 -22.01 -4.45
C GLY A 110 3.27 -20.99 -5.30
N GLU A 111 3.19 -21.20 -6.63
CA GLU A 111 2.37 -20.36 -7.51
C GLU A 111 0.90 -20.34 -7.08
N LEU A 112 0.33 -21.49 -6.74
CA LEU A 112 -1.06 -21.61 -6.31
C LEU A 112 -1.28 -20.94 -4.94
N ILE A 113 -0.39 -21.15 -3.98
CA ILE A 113 -0.43 -20.47 -2.67
C ILE A 113 -0.43 -18.95 -2.87
N ALA A 114 0.50 -18.44 -3.67
CA ALA A 114 0.61 -17.01 -3.91
C ALA A 114 -0.67 -16.42 -4.54
N LYS A 115 -1.21 -17.07 -5.57
CA LYS A 115 -2.47 -16.64 -6.22
C LYS A 115 -3.65 -16.62 -5.25
N CYS A 116 -3.85 -17.72 -4.52
CA CYS A 116 -4.95 -17.83 -3.55
C CYS A 116 -4.83 -16.77 -2.44
N VAL A 117 -3.64 -16.52 -1.93
CA VAL A 117 -3.41 -15.51 -0.89
C VAL A 117 -3.69 -14.11 -1.44
N ILE A 118 -3.19 -13.76 -2.62
CA ILE A 118 -3.43 -12.44 -3.24
C ILE A 118 -4.94 -12.22 -3.47
N GLU A 119 -5.63 -13.19 -4.02
CA GLU A 119 -7.07 -13.10 -4.29
C GLU A 119 -7.88 -12.98 -2.98
N SER A 120 -7.60 -13.84 -1.99
CA SER A 120 -8.31 -13.86 -0.72
C SER A 120 -8.12 -12.57 0.06
N ILE A 121 -6.92 -12.02 0.12
CA ILE A 121 -6.64 -10.74 0.80
C ILE A 121 -7.35 -9.60 0.08
N SER A 122 -7.26 -9.54 -1.24
CA SER A 122 -7.92 -8.49 -2.02
C SER A 122 -9.43 -8.49 -1.81
N GLU A 123 -10.05 -9.67 -1.78
CA GLU A 123 -11.48 -9.80 -1.52
C GLU A 123 -11.85 -9.47 -0.05
N ALA A 124 -11.03 -9.88 0.91
CA ALA A 124 -11.23 -9.56 2.32
C ALA A 124 -11.17 -8.05 2.59
N ILE A 125 -10.17 -7.36 2.03
CA ILE A 125 -10.00 -5.90 2.13
C ILE A 125 -11.18 -5.19 1.49
N LYS A 126 -11.62 -5.64 0.30
CA LYS A 126 -12.81 -5.10 -0.35
C LYS A 126 -14.04 -5.20 0.53
N ARG A 127 -14.28 -6.35 1.18
CA ARG A 127 -15.45 -6.57 2.04
C ARG A 127 -15.40 -5.81 3.35
N GLN A 128 -14.22 -5.63 3.91
CA GLN A 128 -14.06 -5.03 5.23
C GLN A 128 -14.00 -3.49 5.19
N VAL A 129 -13.24 -2.93 4.22
CA VAL A 129 -12.92 -1.48 4.17
C VAL A 129 -13.21 -0.83 2.82
N TRP A 130 -13.84 -1.57 1.90
CA TRP A 130 -14.24 -1.08 0.57
C TRP A 130 -13.10 -0.54 -0.30
N ILE A 131 -11.84 -0.94 -0.02
CA ILE A 131 -10.71 -0.62 -0.88
C ILE A 131 -10.69 -1.60 -2.05
N THR A 132 -10.81 -1.07 -3.25
CA THR A 132 -10.79 -1.81 -4.51
C THR A 132 -9.87 -1.12 -5.51
N LYS A 133 -9.58 -1.77 -6.63
CA LYS A 133 -8.80 -1.13 -7.71
C LYS A 133 -9.48 0.15 -8.22
N GLU A 134 -10.79 0.14 -8.29
CA GLU A 134 -11.61 1.28 -8.71
C GLU A 134 -11.56 2.42 -7.69
N SER A 135 -11.69 2.11 -6.39
CA SER A 135 -11.60 3.15 -5.34
C SER A 135 -10.21 3.77 -5.25
N GLN A 136 -9.17 3.02 -5.63
CA GLN A 136 -7.80 3.49 -5.67
C GLN A 136 -7.44 4.21 -6.99
N CYS A 137 -8.32 4.21 -7.99
CA CYS A 137 -8.19 5.04 -9.19
C CYS A 137 -8.69 6.46 -8.87
N SER A 138 -7.94 7.17 -8.03
CA SER A 138 -8.23 8.54 -7.59
C SER A 138 -6.96 9.23 -7.15
N ASP A 139 -6.75 10.47 -7.59
CA ASP A 139 -5.61 11.31 -7.18
C ASP A 139 -5.55 11.44 -5.65
N LEU A 140 -6.68 11.73 -5.02
CA LEU A 140 -6.76 11.88 -3.57
C LEU A 140 -6.42 10.58 -2.83
N ALA A 141 -6.80 9.41 -3.37
CA ALA A 141 -6.42 8.13 -2.79
C ALA A 141 -4.90 7.87 -2.92
N ARG A 142 -4.30 8.25 -4.05
CA ARG A 142 -2.85 8.11 -4.29
C ARG A 142 -2.01 9.00 -3.37
N LEU A 143 -2.50 10.19 -3.05
CA LEU A 143 -1.80 11.16 -2.23
C LEU A 143 -1.85 10.86 -0.73
N ARG A 144 -2.75 9.99 -0.27
CA ARG A 144 -2.94 9.68 1.16
C ARG A 144 -1.68 9.22 1.89
N ARG A 145 -0.77 8.53 1.20
CA ARG A 145 0.45 7.99 1.83
C ARG A 145 1.48 9.03 2.23
N TYR A 146 1.32 10.28 1.80
CA TYR A 146 2.27 11.35 2.09
C TYR A 146 1.89 12.20 3.31
N ASP A 147 0.92 11.77 4.09
CA ASP A 147 0.48 12.42 5.34
C ASP A 147 0.49 13.97 5.28
N LEU A 148 -0.01 14.50 4.18
CA LEU A 148 -0.15 15.93 4.03
C LEU A 148 -1.50 16.39 4.56
N ASP A 149 -1.47 17.39 5.42
CA ASP A 149 -2.68 18.06 5.83
C ASP A 149 -3.32 18.77 4.62
N ILE A 150 -4.31 18.12 4.03
CA ILE A 150 -5.07 18.68 2.93
C ILE A 150 -5.74 20.01 3.32
N ASN A 151 -5.92 20.27 4.62
CA ASN A 151 -6.42 21.56 5.10
C ASN A 151 -5.37 22.65 4.93
N GLU A 152 -4.07 22.34 5.02
CA GLU A 152 -3.00 23.28 4.67
C GLU A 152 -3.13 23.71 3.22
N PHE A 153 -3.37 22.78 2.30
CA PHE A 153 -3.63 23.09 0.90
C PHE A 153 -4.91 23.92 0.73
N TYR A 154 -6.01 23.54 1.38
CA TYR A 154 -7.28 24.26 1.28
C TYR A 154 -7.26 25.66 1.91
N SER A 155 -6.38 25.92 2.88
CA SER A 155 -6.22 27.26 3.46
C SER A 155 -5.67 28.30 2.48
N ASN A 156 -5.00 27.81 1.42
CA ASN A 156 -4.45 28.65 0.35
C ASN A 156 -5.44 28.94 -0.79
N ILE A 157 -6.67 28.37 -0.72
CA ILE A 157 -7.69 28.50 -1.75
C ILE A 157 -8.76 29.47 -1.26
N GLY A 158 -8.67 30.70 -1.42
CA GLY A 158 -9.59 31.78 -1.07
C GLY A 158 -11.07 31.46 -0.82
N ASP A 159 -11.97 32.40 -1.11
CA ASP A 159 -13.40 32.34 -0.72
C ASP A 159 -14.24 31.28 -1.47
N ASP A 160 -13.76 30.76 -2.61
CA ASP A 160 -14.48 29.74 -3.43
C ASP A 160 -14.14 28.29 -3.05
N LYS A 161 -13.76 28.05 -1.79
CA LYS A 161 -13.28 26.76 -1.28
C LYS A 161 -14.25 25.61 -1.52
N GLU A 162 -15.54 25.78 -1.29
CA GLU A 162 -16.54 24.70 -1.42
C GLU A 162 -16.69 24.25 -2.88
N GLU A 163 -16.76 25.19 -3.81
CA GLU A 163 -16.85 24.91 -5.25
C GLU A 163 -15.56 24.24 -5.76
N PHE A 164 -14.41 24.74 -5.27
CA PHE A 164 -13.12 24.13 -5.60
C PHE A 164 -13.03 22.67 -5.12
N ILE A 165 -13.42 22.37 -3.87
CA ILE A 165 -13.40 21.00 -3.32
C ILE A 165 -14.28 20.07 -4.14
N LYS A 166 -15.48 20.52 -4.53
CA LYS A 166 -16.39 19.71 -5.37
C LYS A 166 -15.76 19.41 -6.74
N SER A 167 -15.23 20.44 -7.39
CA SER A 167 -14.56 20.31 -8.69
C SER A 167 -13.34 19.41 -8.59
N LEU A 168 -12.56 19.51 -7.52
CA LEU A 168 -11.40 18.65 -7.25
C LEU A 168 -11.82 17.17 -7.09
N GLN A 169 -12.89 16.91 -6.33
CA GLN A 169 -13.39 15.54 -6.12
C GLN A 169 -13.86 14.87 -7.41
N GLU A 170 -14.46 15.64 -8.31
CA GLU A 170 -14.90 15.17 -9.64
C GLU A 170 -13.68 14.92 -10.55
N ALA A 171 -12.74 15.88 -10.60
CA ALA A 171 -11.53 15.80 -11.40
C ALA A 171 -10.60 14.67 -10.95
N ALA A 172 -10.49 14.44 -9.64
CA ALA A 172 -9.59 13.44 -9.05
C ALA A 172 -9.90 11.98 -9.42
N ARG A 173 -11.01 11.71 -10.09
CA ARG A 173 -11.40 10.37 -10.56
C ARG A 173 -11.15 10.15 -12.06
N LYS A 174 -10.72 11.18 -12.78
CA LYS A 174 -10.39 11.06 -14.20
C LYS A 174 -9.07 10.31 -14.35
N GLN A 175 -9.08 9.25 -15.16
CA GLN A 175 -7.90 8.38 -15.31
C GLN A 175 -6.67 9.11 -15.83
N GLU A 176 -6.84 10.13 -16.68
CA GLU A 176 -5.79 10.98 -17.18
C GLU A 176 -5.08 11.73 -16.05
N ASN A 177 -5.85 12.30 -15.11
CA ASN A 177 -5.31 12.99 -13.96
C ASN A 177 -4.58 12.02 -13.02
N VAL A 178 -5.19 10.86 -12.75
CA VAL A 178 -4.57 9.80 -11.93
C VAL A 178 -3.25 9.33 -12.54
N ALA A 179 -3.14 9.25 -13.86
CA ALA A 179 -1.89 8.90 -14.54
C ALA A 179 -0.81 9.96 -14.33
N VAL A 180 -1.16 11.25 -14.47
CA VAL A 180 -0.23 12.37 -14.20
C VAL A 180 0.22 12.35 -12.75
N THR A 181 -0.71 12.29 -11.80
CA THR A 181 -0.41 12.21 -10.37
C THR A 181 0.52 11.03 -10.05
N THR A 182 0.22 9.84 -10.55
CA THR A 182 1.04 8.65 -10.29
C THR A 182 2.45 8.81 -10.84
N SER A 183 2.62 9.45 -12.00
CA SER A 183 3.94 9.72 -12.59
C SER A 183 4.75 10.68 -11.70
N ILE A 184 4.14 11.74 -11.20
CA ILE A 184 4.80 12.70 -10.30
C ILE A 184 5.14 12.04 -8.96
N LEU A 185 4.23 11.25 -8.38
CA LEU A 185 4.48 10.53 -7.14
C LEU A 185 5.63 9.52 -7.28
N HIS A 186 5.79 8.90 -8.45
CA HIS A 186 6.93 8.03 -8.70
C HIS A 186 8.26 8.80 -8.68
N LEU A 187 8.32 10.01 -9.24
CA LEU A 187 9.51 10.85 -9.12
C LEU A 187 9.84 11.23 -7.68
N ILE A 188 8.81 11.48 -6.85
CA ILE A 188 9.01 11.72 -5.42
C ILE A 188 9.58 10.47 -4.73
N ASP A 189 9.03 9.29 -5.02
CA ASP A 189 9.54 8.02 -4.48
C ASP A 189 11.00 7.77 -4.84
N GLU A 190 11.41 8.07 -6.07
CA GLU A 190 12.81 7.92 -6.53
C GLU A 190 13.74 8.84 -5.77
N VAL A 191 13.32 10.10 -5.52
CA VAL A 191 14.10 11.04 -4.70
C VAL A 191 14.19 10.59 -3.25
N GLU A 192 13.08 10.14 -2.67
CA GLU A 192 13.05 9.66 -1.29
C GLU A 192 13.90 8.38 -1.07
N ASN A 193 14.12 7.61 -2.11
CA ASN A 193 14.98 6.43 -2.10
C ASN A 193 16.44 6.70 -2.54
N ASP A 194 16.82 7.97 -2.70
CA ASP A 194 18.15 8.40 -3.17
C ASP A 194 18.54 7.82 -4.54
N LEU A 195 17.56 7.52 -5.39
CA LEU A 195 17.73 6.98 -6.74
C LEU A 195 17.74 8.09 -7.81
N LEU A 196 17.17 9.26 -7.51
CA LEU A 196 17.08 10.39 -8.43
C LEU A 196 17.43 11.70 -7.74
N ASP A 197 18.15 12.57 -8.45
CA ASP A 197 18.43 13.92 -7.97
C ASP A 197 17.16 14.77 -7.89
N LYS A 198 16.99 15.47 -6.77
CA LYS A 198 15.81 16.26 -6.44
C LYS A 198 15.49 17.32 -7.50
N LYS A 199 16.52 18.01 -8.01
CA LYS A 199 16.35 19.05 -9.04
C LYS A 199 15.91 18.46 -10.38
N VAL A 200 16.42 17.27 -10.72
CA VAL A 200 16.01 16.55 -11.93
C VAL A 200 14.54 16.14 -11.80
N ALA A 201 14.15 15.57 -10.65
CA ALA A 201 12.77 15.19 -10.36
C ALA A 201 11.82 16.39 -10.42
N TYR A 202 12.19 17.53 -9.82
CA TYR A 202 11.42 18.77 -9.85
C TYR A 202 11.14 19.23 -11.29
N ASN A 203 12.18 19.34 -12.12
CA ASN A 203 12.05 19.80 -13.50
C ASN A 203 11.16 18.88 -14.33
N LEU A 204 11.30 17.55 -14.14
CA LEU A 204 10.47 16.58 -14.84
C LEU A 204 9.00 16.61 -14.35
N ALA A 205 8.77 16.69 -13.04
CA ALA A 205 7.44 16.79 -12.47
C ALA A 205 6.70 18.05 -12.95
N ALA A 206 7.37 19.20 -12.96
CA ALA A 206 6.83 20.45 -13.50
C ALA A 206 6.47 20.32 -14.98
N SER A 207 7.36 19.74 -15.80
CA SER A 207 7.11 19.52 -17.23
C SER A 207 5.96 18.53 -17.48
N ILE A 208 5.86 17.45 -16.69
CA ILE A 208 4.75 16.50 -16.78
C ILE A 208 3.43 17.21 -16.47
N LEU A 209 3.40 18.00 -15.41
CA LEU A 209 2.22 18.74 -14.98
C LEU A 209 1.76 19.73 -16.05
N GLU A 210 2.65 20.57 -16.55
CA GLU A 210 2.36 21.58 -17.56
C GLU A 210 1.82 20.98 -18.87
N ASN A 211 2.42 19.90 -19.33
CA ASN A 211 2.09 19.32 -20.63
C ASN A 211 0.89 18.35 -20.61
N ASN A 212 0.56 17.76 -19.46
CA ASN A 212 -0.41 16.66 -19.41
C ASN A 212 -1.61 16.91 -18.49
N CYS A 213 -1.55 17.84 -17.55
CA CYS A 213 -2.67 18.17 -16.69
C CYS A 213 -3.46 19.35 -17.22
N LYS A 214 -4.74 19.14 -17.54
CA LYS A 214 -5.64 20.19 -18.04
C LYS A 214 -6.65 20.67 -16.99
N ASP A 215 -6.81 19.92 -15.91
CA ASP A 215 -7.71 20.26 -14.82
C ASP A 215 -7.04 21.23 -13.85
N TYR A 216 -7.57 22.43 -13.73
CA TYR A 216 -7.03 23.49 -12.88
C TYR A 216 -6.90 23.05 -11.41
N CYS A 217 -7.92 22.36 -10.86
CA CYS A 217 -7.90 21.92 -9.47
C CYS A 217 -6.80 20.88 -9.21
N ILE A 218 -6.59 19.95 -10.14
CA ILE A 218 -5.51 18.96 -10.06
C ILE A 218 -4.14 19.62 -10.24
N GLN A 219 -4.03 20.56 -11.16
CA GLN A 219 -2.80 21.34 -11.32
C GLN A 219 -2.39 22.01 -10.00
N LYS A 220 -3.30 22.73 -9.37
CA LYS A 220 -3.02 23.41 -8.09
C LYS A 220 -2.64 22.42 -6.99
N LEU A 221 -3.31 21.30 -6.91
CA LEU A 221 -3.00 20.26 -5.96
C LEU A 221 -1.59 19.69 -6.20
N LEU A 222 -1.23 19.37 -7.43
CA LEU A 222 0.08 18.79 -7.76
C LEU A 222 1.22 19.82 -7.69
N GLU A 223 0.99 21.09 -8.03
CA GLU A 223 1.94 22.19 -7.79
C GLU A 223 2.32 22.26 -6.30
N PHE A 224 1.33 22.18 -5.42
CA PHE A 224 1.56 22.19 -3.98
C PHE A 224 2.44 20.99 -3.55
N TRP A 225 2.16 19.77 -4.06
CA TRP A 225 2.94 18.57 -3.79
C TRP A 225 4.37 18.64 -4.31
N ILE A 226 4.55 19.05 -5.57
CA ILE A 226 5.86 19.23 -6.19
C ILE A 226 6.71 20.20 -5.37
N ASN A 227 6.14 21.33 -4.97
CA ASN A 227 6.85 22.32 -4.17
C ASN A 227 7.20 21.80 -2.76
N LYS A 228 6.34 21.01 -2.16
CA LYS A 228 6.58 20.49 -0.80
C LYS A 228 7.65 19.39 -0.77
N PHE A 229 7.70 18.51 -1.75
CA PHE A 229 8.59 17.36 -1.76
C PHE A 229 9.84 17.52 -2.63
N LEU A 230 9.76 18.30 -3.68
CA LEU A 230 10.83 18.40 -4.68
C LEU A 230 11.50 19.79 -4.77
N SER A 231 10.99 20.82 -4.08
CA SER A 231 11.65 22.15 -4.03
C SER A 231 12.82 22.23 -3.04
#